data_7c1e77be7bd8c6c52462c20ae21138b2
#
_entry.id   7c1e77be7bd8c6c52462c20ae21138b2
#
_cell.length_a   1.000
_cell.length_b   1.000
_cell.length_c   1.000
_cell.angle_alpha   90.00
_cell.angle_beta   90.00
_cell.angle_gamma   90.00
#
_symmetry.space_group_name_H-M   'P 1'
#
loop_
_entity.id
_entity.type
_entity.pdbx_description
1 polymer ?
#
loop_
_entity_poly.entity_id
_entity_poly.type
_entity_poly.pdbx_seq_one_letter_code
_entity_poly.pdbx_strand_id
1 'polypeptide(L)'
;MNNAASKVAVVGSGISGAVCACTLARNGISVTLFDSARGPGGRMSQRRETSEDGKEMLFDHGAPFFTVTNNDVLALVCEWESGGLVAEWKVNLGSFDCVSKKFVNIQQDGMNKKYVGVPGMNSICKALCRQPGVESKFGVGVGRFEWLEDKNLWSVSGLDGQSLGQFNGAVASDKNVVSPRFRDVTGRPPPLDLTFAPDLAVKLEEIPVNPCFALMLAFSEPLSSIPVKGFSFQDSEVLSWAHCDSSKPGRSANSERWVLHSTADYARTVIAQTGLQKPSEATLKKVAEEMFQEFQGTGLSIPLPIFRKAHRWGMGFSLELTWKPKTLKWAAENPLKHQPWLRNRYMTLKFEDIQRQKFVHDGFDSGQLSSFTTVSDVALVEIVQLDIVMAHHPTQRGSAFPAASIAKEERCLWDVKRRLAICGDFCVSPNVEGAILSGLDAASKLTEILSCL
;
A
#
# COMPACT_ATOMS: atom_id res chain seq x y z
N MET A 1 -33.10 -30.24 6.43
CA MET A 1 -33.00 -29.30 5.27
C MET A 1 -31.52 -29.09 5.07
N ASN A 2 -30.96 -29.47 3.92
CA ASN A 2 -29.57 -29.13 3.58
C ASN A 2 -29.52 -27.62 3.31
N ASN A 3 -29.18 -26.81 4.32
CA ASN A 3 -28.81 -25.42 4.06
C ASN A 3 -27.56 -25.45 3.18
N ALA A 4 -27.73 -25.15 1.90
CA ALA A 4 -26.58 -24.95 1.01
C ALA A 4 -25.73 -23.83 1.62
N ALA A 5 -24.45 -24.11 1.85
CA ALA A 5 -23.53 -23.12 2.42
C ALA A 5 -23.59 -21.81 1.63
N SER A 6 -23.72 -20.69 2.34
CA SER A 6 -23.72 -19.37 1.73
C SER A 6 -22.45 -19.17 0.90
N LYS A 7 -22.59 -18.57 -0.29
CA LYS A 7 -21.49 -18.34 -1.25
C LYS A 7 -21.17 -16.87 -1.36
N VAL A 8 -19.89 -16.52 -1.31
CA VAL A 8 -19.39 -15.15 -1.48
C VAL A 8 -18.41 -15.07 -2.64
N ALA A 9 -18.59 -14.07 -3.51
CA ALA A 9 -17.61 -13.70 -4.53
C ALA A 9 -16.63 -12.67 -3.95
N VAL A 10 -15.34 -12.95 -4.00
CA VAL A 10 -14.27 -11.99 -3.66
C VAL A 10 -13.51 -11.65 -4.92
N VAL A 11 -13.39 -10.35 -5.27
CA VAL A 11 -12.63 -9.90 -6.44
C VAL A 11 -11.40 -9.11 -6.01
N GLY A 12 -10.24 -9.65 -6.42
CA GLY A 12 -8.91 -9.20 -6.03
C GLY A 12 -8.27 -10.13 -5.01
N SER A 13 -7.08 -10.63 -5.34
CA SER A 13 -6.27 -11.53 -4.51
C SER A 13 -5.07 -10.85 -3.87
N GLY A 14 -5.12 -9.51 -3.70
CA GLY A 14 -4.24 -8.78 -2.82
C GLY A 14 -4.46 -9.19 -1.37
N ILE A 15 -3.62 -8.71 -0.44
CA ILE A 15 -3.68 -9.16 0.96
C ILE A 15 -5.05 -8.94 1.60
N SER A 16 -5.75 -7.84 1.27
CA SER A 16 -7.09 -7.55 1.79
C SER A 16 -8.10 -8.62 1.37
N GLY A 17 -8.19 -8.91 0.06
CA GLY A 17 -9.09 -9.94 -0.46
C GLY A 17 -8.72 -11.36 -0.03
N ALA A 18 -7.43 -11.67 0.04
CA ALA A 18 -6.95 -12.98 0.48
C ALA A 18 -7.27 -13.23 1.97
N VAL A 19 -7.09 -12.24 2.84
CA VAL A 19 -7.46 -12.30 4.26
C VAL A 19 -8.98 -12.42 4.40
N CYS A 20 -9.75 -11.61 3.67
CA CYS A 20 -11.21 -11.69 3.69
C CYS A 20 -11.70 -13.07 3.27
N ALA A 21 -11.21 -13.60 2.13
CA ALA A 21 -11.58 -14.92 1.63
C ALA A 21 -11.26 -16.05 2.61
N CYS A 22 -10.05 -16.03 3.18
CA CYS A 22 -9.62 -17.02 4.17
C CYS A 22 -10.48 -16.94 5.44
N THR A 23 -10.78 -15.75 5.94
CA THR A 23 -11.59 -15.56 7.15
C THR A 23 -13.03 -16.02 6.94
N LEU A 24 -13.65 -15.69 5.81
CA LEU A 24 -14.98 -16.18 5.44
C LEU A 24 -15.02 -17.72 5.39
N ALA A 25 -14.02 -18.32 4.74
CA ALA A 25 -13.93 -19.79 4.64
C ALA A 25 -13.75 -20.46 6.00
N ARG A 26 -12.93 -19.89 6.90
CA ARG A 26 -12.77 -20.35 8.29
C ARG A 26 -14.09 -20.28 9.09
N ASN A 27 -15.00 -19.39 8.70
CA ASN A 27 -16.35 -19.27 9.29
C ASN A 27 -17.42 -20.10 8.54
N GLY A 28 -17.02 -21.05 7.71
CA GLY A 28 -17.93 -22.00 7.04
C GLY A 28 -18.64 -21.44 5.80
N ILE A 29 -18.26 -20.25 5.32
CA ILE A 29 -18.82 -19.65 4.11
C ILE A 29 -17.99 -20.10 2.90
N SER A 30 -18.66 -20.59 1.84
CA SER A 30 -17.99 -20.95 0.58
C SER A 30 -17.56 -19.72 -0.17
N VAL A 31 -16.29 -19.63 -0.56
CA VAL A 31 -15.73 -18.44 -1.24
C VAL A 31 -15.24 -18.81 -2.62
N THR A 32 -15.65 -18.03 -3.63
CA THR A 32 -14.97 -18.02 -4.94
C THR A 32 -14.21 -16.70 -5.08
N LEU A 33 -12.89 -16.80 -5.18
CA LEU A 33 -12.00 -15.65 -5.33
C LEU A 33 -11.58 -15.52 -6.80
N PHE A 34 -11.82 -14.35 -7.38
CA PHE A 34 -11.46 -14.02 -8.77
C PHE A 34 -10.32 -13.01 -8.80
N ASP A 35 -9.35 -13.23 -9.69
CA ASP A 35 -8.32 -12.24 -9.99
C ASP A 35 -7.93 -12.31 -11.48
N SER A 36 -7.80 -11.14 -12.10
CA SER A 36 -7.36 -11.03 -13.50
C SER A 36 -5.87 -11.36 -13.69
N ALA A 37 -5.08 -11.29 -12.62
CA ALA A 37 -3.68 -11.70 -12.63
C ALA A 37 -3.52 -13.23 -12.66
N ARG A 38 -2.35 -13.70 -13.11
CA ARG A 38 -2.00 -15.12 -13.16
C ARG A 38 -1.73 -15.75 -11.79
N GLY A 39 -1.77 -14.99 -10.73
CA GLY A 39 -1.55 -15.46 -9.36
C GLY A 39 -1.76 -14.36 -8.34
N PRO A 40 -1.87 -14.73 -7.05
CA PRO A 40 -2.22 -13.81 -5.99
C PRO A 40 -1.07 -12.87 -5.59
N GLY A 41 -1.45 -11.80 -4.88
CA GLY A 41 -0.51 -10.89 -4.24
C GLY A 41 -0.80 -9.41 -4.46
N GLY A 42 -1.39 -9.02 -5.60
CA GLY A 42 -1.56 -7.61 -5.91
C GLY A 42 -0.24 -6.84 -5.78
N ARG A 43 -0.18 -5.80 -4.95
CA ARG A 43 1.04 -5.03 -4.66
C ARG A 43 2.09 -5.79 -3.82
N MET A 44 1.75 -6.93 -3.26
CA MET A 44 2.69 -7.87 -2.65
C MET A 44 3.15 -8.96 -3.64
N SER A 45 2.82 -8.83 -4.94
CA SER A 45 3.24 -9.81 -5.94
C SER A 45 4.76 -9.81 -6.13
N GLN A 46 5.28 -11.00 -6.44
CA GLN A 46 6.69 -11.21 -6.72
C GLN A 46 6.91 -11.30 -8.23
N ARG A 47 7.88 -10.58 -8.75
CA ARG A 47 8.31 -10.67 -10.13
C ARG A 47 9.34 -11.75 -10.29
N ARG A 48 9.12 -12.63 -11.29
CA ARG A 48 10.06 -13.66 -11.70
C ARG A 48 10.69 -13.27 -13.02
N GLU A 49 12.01 -13.26 -13.06
CA GLU A 49 12.82 -12.98 -14.24
C GLU A 49 13.91 -14.03 -14.33
N THR A 50 14.51 -14.16 -15.51
CA THR A 50 15.61 -15.10 -15.77
C THR A 50 16.83 -14.30 -16.20
N SER A 51 17.98 -14.56 -15.60
CA SER A 51 19.26 -14.00 -16.01
C SER A 51 19.74 -14.59 -17.33
N GLU A 52 20.75 -13.99 -17.95
CA GLU A 52 21.32 -14.48 -19.22
C GLU A 52 21.90 -15.90 -19.09
N ASP A 53 22.41 -16.26 -17.93
CA ASP A 53 22.92 -17.61 -17.61
C ASP A 53 21.82 -18.61 -17.18
N GLY A 54 20.53 -18.25 -17.38
CA GLY A 54 19.38 -19.12 -17.12
C GLY A 54 18.95 -19.23 -15.68
N LYS A 55 19.55 -18.49 -14.74
CA LYS A 55 19.18 -18.51 -13.32
C LYS A 55 17.92 -17.70 -13.06
N GLU A 56 17.04 -18.25 -12.24
CA GLU A 56 15.84 -17.55 -11.81
C GLU A 56 16.18 -16.43 -10.79
N MET A 57 15.61 -15.26 -11.03
CA MET A 57 15.70 -14.11 -10.15
C MET A 57 14.29 -13.71 -9.71
N LEU A 58 14.10 -13.57 -8.42
CA LEU A 58 12.83 -13.16 -7.82
C LEU A 58 12.98 -11.79 -7.19
N PHE A 59 11.97 -10.90 -7.38
CA PHE A 59 11.96 -9.55 -6.86
C PHE A 59 10.59 -9.23 -6.23
N ASP A 60 10.57 -8.79 -4.99
CA ASP A 60 9.40 -8.13 -4.40
C ASP A 60 9.37 -6.67 -4.85
N HIS A 61 8.76 -6.43 -6.00
CA HIS A 61 8.83 -5.16 -6.71
C HIS A 61 7.72 -4.15 -6.31
N GLY A 62 6.83 -4.57 -5.40
CA GLY A 62 5.82 -3.70 -4.79
C GLY A 62 6.14 -3.41 -3.33
N ALA A 63 5.37 -3.94 -2.39
CA ALA A 63 5.62 -3.78 -0.96
C ALA A 63 6.93 -4.43 -0.54
N PRO A 64 7.91 -3.67 -0.03
CA PRO A 64 9.21 -4.22 0.36
C PRO A 64 9.17 -5.04 1.66
N PHE A 65 8.40 -4.61 2.62
CA PHE A 65 8.15 -5.19 3.94
C PHE A 65 6.87 -4.58 4.52
N PHE A 66 6.49 -5.02 5.71
CA PHE A 66 5.43 -4.38 6.48
C PHE A 66 5.76 -4.36 7.97
N THR A 67 5.13 -3.44 8.69
CA THR A 67 5.16 -3.31 10.14
C THR A 67 3.77 -3.54 10.69
N VAL A 68 3.65 -3.87 11.97
CA VAL A 68 2.39 -4.15 12.63
C VAL A 68 2.35 -3.43 13.98
N THR A 69 1.26 -2.73 14.20
CA THR A 69 0.96 -2.01 15.44
C THR A 69 -0.35 -2.45 16.09
N ASN A 70 -1.26 -3.02 15.31
CA ASN A 70 -2.54 -3.52 15.77
C ASN A 70 -2.43 -4.96 16.30
N ASN A 71 -3.02 -5.23 17.47
CA ASN A 71 -2.91 -6.53 18.16
C ASN A 71 -3.58 -7.67 17.39
N ASP A 72 -4.71 -7.43 16.71
CA ASP A 72 -5.41 -8.47 15.95
C ASP A 72 -4.57 -8.89 14.73
N VAL A 73 -3.94 -7.91 14.06
CA VAL A 73 -3.02 -8.18 12.95
C VAL A 73 -1.76 -8.84 13.45
N LEU A 74 -1.24 -8.44 14.62
CA LEU A 74 -0.07 -9.06 15.21
C LEU A 74 -0.31 -10.54 15.51
N ALA A 75 -1.49 -10.90 16.03
CA ALA A 75 -1.85 -12.30 16.28
C ALA A 75 -1.81 -13.14 14.98
N LEU A 76 -2.36 -12.63 13.87
CA LEU A 76 -2.29 -13.28 12.57
C LEU A 76 -0.84 -13.39 12.05
N VAL A 77 -0.05 -12.35 12.22
CA VAL A 77 1.35 -12.35 11.77
C VAL A 77 2.17 -13.34 12.58
N CYS A 78 1.92 -13.49 13.89
CA CYS A 78 2.54 -14.53 14.72
C CYS A 78 2.13 -15.95 14.26
N GLU A 79 0.87 -16.17 13.86
CA GLU A 79 0.43 -17.43 13.24
C GLU A 79 1.22 -17.71 11.95
N TRP A 80 1.34 -16.71 11.07
CA TRP A 80 2.08 -16.84 9.83
C TRP A 80 3.59 -17.04 10.03
N GLU A 81 4.18 -16.37 11.03
CA GLU A 81 5.60 -16.54 11.41
C GLU A 81 5.85 -17.95 11.92
N SER A 82 4.98 -18.48 12.80
CA SER A 82 5.05 -19.84 13.30
C SER A 82 4.90 -20.87 12.18
N GLY A 83 4.10 -20.58 11.16
CA GLY A 83 3.93 -21.40 9.96
C GLY A 83 5.03 -21.22 8.90
N GLY A 84 6.05 -20.36 9.14
CA GLY A 84 7.14 -20.11 8.21
C GLY A 84 6.76 -19.29 6.96
N LEU A 85 5.58 -18.67 6.94
CA LEU A 85 5.12 -17.84 5.84
C LEU A 85 5.69 -16.41 5.91
N VAL A 86 6.05 -15.97 7.11
CA VAL A 86 6.56 -14.64 7.42
C VAL A 86 7.81 -14.79 8.27
N ALA A 87 8.74 -13.87 8.10
CA ALA A 87 9.90 -13.76 8.97
C ALA A 87 10.23 -12.28 9.21
N GLU A 88 10.89 -12.00 10.33
CA GLU A 88 11.42 -10.68 10.60
C GLU A 88 12.63 -10.37 9.70
N TRP A 89 12.60 -9.23 9.04
CA TRP A 89 13.74 -8.72 8.27
C TRP A 89 14.59 -7.80 9.14
N LYS A 90 15.62 -8.37 9.76
CA LYS A 90 16.54 -7.71 10.71
C LYS A 90 17.60 -6.93 9.96
N VAL A 91 17.32 -5.67 9.67
CA VAL A 91 18.22 -4.79 8.90
C VAL A 91 18.13 -3.34 9.37
N ASN A 92 19.21 -2.61 9.15
CA ASN A 92 19.21 -1.17 9.28
C ASN A 92 18.55 -0.54 8.05
N LEU A 93 17.66 0.42 8.30
CA LEU A 93 17.07 1.30 7.30
C LEU A 93 17.60 2.72 7.50
N GLY A 94 17.48 3.57 6.46
CA GLY A 94 17.93 4.95 6.55
C GLY A 94 17.31 5.85 5.51
N SER A 95 17.88 7.04 5.38
CA SER A 95 17.62 7.97 4.29
C SER A 95 18.93 8.40 3.66
N PHE A 96 18.93 8.64 2.37
CA PHE A 96 20.04 9.19 1.63
C PHE A 96 19.67 10.60 1.18
N ASP A 97 20.45 11.58 1.63
CA ASP A 97 20.32 12.98 1.22
C ASP A 97 21.11 13.18 -0.07
N CYS A 98 20.39 13.45 -1.17
CA CYS A 98 20.97 13.59 -2.50
C CYS A 98 21.78 14.90 -2.65
N VAL A 99 21.53 15.90 -1.81
CA VAL A 99 22.26 17.17 -1.84
C VAL A 99 23.62 17.02 -1.15
N SER A 100 23.65 16.53 0.08
CA SER A 100 24.90 16.32 0.85
C SER A 100 25.61 15.02 0.47
N LYS A 101 24.98 14.14 -0.30
CA LYS A 101 25.48 12.81 -0.69
C LYS A 101 25.84 11.92 0.51
N LYS A 102 25.02 11.96 1.57
CA LYS A 102 25.27 11.24 2.82
C LYS A 102 24.04 10.45 3.26
N PHE A 103 24.31 9.32 3.93
CA PHE A 103 23.28 8.64 4.69
C PHE A 103 22.96 9.40 5.97
N VAL A 104 21.69 9.61 6.23
CA VAL A 104 21.15 10.28 7.41
C VAL A 104 20.04 9.42 8.03
N ASN A 105 19.72 9.67 9.31
CA ASN A 105 18.62 8.99 10.01
C ASN A 105 18.70 7.45 9.92
N ILE A 106 19.90 6.88 10.06
CA ILE A 106 20.05 5.43 10.08
C ILE A 106 19.40 4.89 11.36
N GLN A 107 18.32 4.13 11.17
CA GLN A 107 17.63 3.43 12.25
C GLN A 107 18.29 2.06 12.45
N GLN A 108 18.82 1.82 13.65
CA GLN A 108 19.30 0.52 14.02
C GLN A 108 18.15 -0.48 14.14
N ASP A 109 18.46 -1.75 13.95
CA ASP A 109 17.51 -2.83 14.13
C ASP A 109 16.96 -2.85 15.56
N GLY A 110 15.63 -3.09 15.71
CA GLY A 110 14.99 -3.31 17.03
C GLY A 110 13.91 -2.31 17.44
N MET A 111 13.76 -1.14 16.80
CA MET A 111 12.68 -0.20 17.21
C MET A 111 11.28 -0.63 16.75
N ASN A 112 11.15 -1.20 15.54
CA ASN A 112 9.90 -1.77 15.05
C ASN A 112 10.22 -2.97 14.16
N LYS A 113 9.62 -4.13 14.45
CA LYS A 113 9.80 -5.33 13.64
C LYS A 113 9.31 -5.10 12.22
N LYS A 114 10.16 -5.44 11.26
CA LYS A 114 9.86 -5.41 9.83
C LYS A 114 9.60 -6.84 9.38
N TYR A 115 8.42 -7.11 8.87
CA TYR A 115 8.03 -8.44 8.44
C TYR A 115 8.07 -8.56 6.92
N VAL A 116 8.51 -9.71 6.44
CA VAL A 116 8.51 -10.07 5.01
C VAL A 116 7.94 -11.46 4.81
N GLY A 117 7.30 -11.68 3.68
CA GLY A 117 6.87 -13.01 3.27
C GLY A 117 8.05 -13.89 2.85
N VAL A 118 7.97 -15.19 3.13
CA VAL A 118 9.02 -16.19 2.84
C VAL A 118 8.46 -17.25 1.89
N PRO A 119 9.13 -17.56 0.77
CA PRO A 119 10.34 -16.95 0.20
C PRO A 119 10.09 -15.62 -0.53
N GLY A 120 8.90 -15.05 -0.54
CA GLY A 120 8.52 -13.80 -1.18
C GLY A 120 7.27 -13.20 -0.55
N MET A 121 7.07 -11.88 -0.70
CA MET A 121 5.90 -11.21 -0.13
C MET A 121 4.58 -11.86 -0.54
N ASN A 122 4.47 -12.37 -1.77
CA ASN A 122 3.27 -13.04 -2.25
C ASN A 122 3.00 -14.43 -1.64
N SER A 123 3.94 -15.00 -0.89
CA SER A 123 3.74 -16.30 -0.22
C SER A 123 2.58 -16.27 0.77
N ILE A 124 2.38 -15.13 1.44
CA ILE A 124 1.26 -14.92 2.36
C ILE A 124 -0.07 -15.04 1.59
N CYS A 125 -0.24 -14.25 0.53
CA CYS A 125 -1.47 -14.30 -0.28
C CYS A 125 -1.68 -15.67 -0.92
N LYS A 126 -0.61 -16.35 -1.37
CA LYS A 126 -0.68 -17.71 -1.91
C LYS A 126 -1.21 -18.71 -0.89
N ALA A 127 -0.74 -18.65 0.34
CA ALA A 127 -1.18 -19.53 1.41
C ALA A 127 -2.66 -19.30 1.78
N LEU A 128 -3.06 -18.03 1.91
CA LEU A 128 -4.43 -17.65 2.22
C LEU A 128 -5.42 -18.07 1.12
N CYS A 129 -5.05 -17.86 -0.16
CA CYS A 129 -5.89 -18.25 -1.30
C CYS A 129 -6.00 -19.79 -1.50
N ARG A 130 -5.19 -20.58 -0.81
CA ARG A 130 -5.22 -22.06 -0.85
C ARG A 130 -5.92 -22.70 0.34
N GLN A 131 -6.48 -21.90 1.24
CA GLN A 131 -7.19 -22.42 2.40
C GLN A 131 -8.42 -23.22 1.96
N PRO A 132 -8.75 -24.34 2.65
CA PRO A 132 -10.00 -25.06 2.43
C PRO A 132 -11.21 -24.11 2.47
N GLY A 133 -12.15 -24.28 1.53
CA GLY A 133 -13.31 -23.40 1.39
C GLY A 133 -13.09 -22.17 0.50
N VAL A 134 -11.87 -21.92 0.02
CA VAL A 134 -11.55 -20.88 -0.97
C VAL A 134 -11.28 -21.50 -2.33
N GLU A 135 -12.18 -21.30 -3.29
CA GLU A 135 -11.97 -21.62 -4.70
C GLU A 135 -11.35 -20.41 -5.41
N SER A 136 -10.07 -20.47 -5.75
CA SER A 136 -9.35 -19.35 -6.41
C SER A 136 -9.30 -19.51 -7.92
N LYS A 137 -9.77 -18.50 -8.66
CA LYS A 137 -9.80 -18.44 -10.13
C LYS A 137 -8.90 -17.28 -10.62
N PHE A 138 -7.67 -17.61 -10.97
CA PHE A 138 -6.69 -16.68 -11.52
C PHE A 138 -6.77 -16.58 -13.04
N GLY A 139 -6.40 -15.44 -13.60
CA GLY A 139 -6.53 -15.14 -15.04
C GLY A 139 -7.98 -14.87 -15.44
N VAL A 140 -8.89 -14.69 -14.47
CA VAL A 140 -10.31 -14.45 -14.69
C VAL A 140 -10.63 -13.00 -14.32
N GLY A 141 -10.80 -12.16 -15.34
CA GLY A 141 -11.24 -10.78 -15.15
C GLY A 141 -12.75 -10.71 -14.94
N VAL A 142 -13.20 -10.15 -13.84
CA VAL A 142 -14.61 -9.83 -13.63
C VAL A 142 -14.95 -8.59 -14.44
N GLY A 143 -16.01 -8.68 -15.23
CA GLY A 143 -16.51 -7.62 -16.11
C GLY A 143 -17.78 -6.94 -15.60
N ARG A 144 -18.59 -7.63 -14.80
CA ARG A 144 -19.83 -7.08 -14.26
C ARG A 144 -20.28 -7.77 -12.97
N PHE A 145 -20.70 -6.95 -12.02
CA PHE A 145 -21.54 -7.34 -10.88
C PHE A 145 -22.95 -6.79 -11.06
N GLU A 146 -23.93 -7.60 -10.85
CA GLU A 146 -25.35 -7.22 -10.94
C GLU A 146 -26.12 -7.80 -9.74
N TRP A 147 -26.79 -6.92 -9.00
CA TRP A 147 -27.67 -7.34 -7.93
C TRP A 147 -29.04 -7.72 -8.50
N LEU A 148 -29.43 -8.96 -8.28
CA LEU A 148 -30.75 -9.48 -8.69
C LEU A 148 -31.73 -9.31 -7.52
N GLU A 149 -32.54 -8.26 -7.56
CA GLU A 149 -33.49 -7.92 -6.49
C GLU A 149 -34.49 -9.04 -6.21
N ASP A 150 -34.98 -9.71 -7.27
CA ASP A 150 -35.93 -10.83 -7.19
C ASP A 150 -35.37 -12.07 -6.48
N LYS A 151 -34.06 -12.27 -6.55
CA LYS A 151 -33.37 -13.46 -5.99
C LYS A 151 -32.57 -13.13 -4.74
N ASN A 152 -32.36 -11.85 -4.42
CA ASN A 152 -31.45 -11.43 -3.39
C ASN A 152 -30.03 -12.05 -3.55
N LEU A 153 -29.50 -12.05 -4.77
CA LEU A 153 -28.20 -12.62 -5.11
C LEU A 153 -27.41 -11.66 -6.02
N TRP A 154 -26.10 -11.74 -5.94
CA TRP A 154 -25.19 -11.15 -6.89
C TRP A 154 -24.98 -12.09 -8.07
N SER A 155 -25.17 -11.61 -9.29
CA SER A 155 -24.75 -12.27 -10.53
C SER A 155 -23.41 -11.69 -10.94
N VAL A 156 -22.40 -12.54 -11.16
CA VAL A 156 -21.06 -12.13 -11.57
C VAL A 156 -20.77 -12.66 -12.96
N SER A 157 -20.25 -11.79 -13.84
CA SER A 157 -19.87 -12.14 -15.20
C SER A 157 -18.42 -11.75 -15.50
N GLY A 158 -17.76 -12.50 -16.36
CA GLY A 158 -16.41 -12.25 -16.85
C GLY A 158 -16.35 -11.08 -17.85
N LEU A 159 -15.13 -10.67 -18.19
CA LEU A 159 -14.88 -9.67 -19.25
C LEU A 159 -15.39 -10.14 -20.62
N ASP A 160 -15.48 -11.45 -20.84
CA ASP A 160 -16.02 -12.09 -22.03
C ASP A 160 -17.55 -12.21 -22.03
N GLY A 161 -18.20 -11.81 -20.92
CA GLY A 161 -19.65 -11.96 -20.71
C GLY A 161 -20.10 -13.31 -20.21
N GLN A 162 -19.23 -14.28 -20.03
CA GLN A 162 -19.58 -15.59 -19.46
C GLN A 162 -20.03 -15.44 -18.00
N SER A 163 -21.04 -16.23 -17.60
CA SER A 163 -21.45 -16.28 -16.20
C SER A 163 -20.38 -16.94 -15.33
N LEU A 164 -19.99 -16.24 -14.28
CA LEU A 164 -19.06 -16.74 -13.27
C LEU A 164 -19.79 -17.29 -12.03
N GLY A 165 -21.11 -17.11 -11.95
CA GLY A 165 -21.96 -17.67 -10.90
C GLY A 165 -22.84 -16.64 -10.20
N GLN A 166 -23.65 -17.15 -9.24
CA GLN A 166 -24.50 -16.36 -8.36
C GLN A 166 -24.05 -16.53 -6.90
N PHE A 167 -24.11 -15.44 -6.13
CA PHE A 167 -23.50 -15.37 -4.79
C PHE A 167 -24.42 -14.63 -3.82
N ASN A 168 -24.41 -15.06 -2.55
CA ASN A 168 -25.18 -14.44 -1.48
C ASN A 168 -24.57 -13.10 -1.03
N GLY A 169 -23.26 -12.91 -1.21
CA GLY A 169 -22.54 -11.68 -0.91
C GLY A 169 -21.40 -11.43 -1.90
N ALA A 170 -20.92 -10.20 -1.96
CA ALA A 170 -19.82 -9.81 -2.83
C ALA A 170 -18.79 -8.93 -2.09
N VAL A 171 -17.52 -9.10 -2.44
CA VAL A 171 -16.40 -8.31 -1.93
C VAL A 171 -15.61 -7.75 -3.11
N ALA A 172 -15.49 -6.42 -3.19
CA ALA A 172 -14.58 -5.74 -4.08
C ALA A 172 -13.32 -5.33 -3.29
N SER A 173 -12.24 -6.11 -3.41
CA SER A 173 -10.96 -5.82 -2.75
C SER A 173 -9.93 -5.18 -3.68
N ASP A 174 -10.32 -4.90 -4.90
CA ASP A 174 -9.56 -4.11 -5.88
C ASP A 174 -10.34 -2.84 -6.21
N LYS A 175 -9.75 -1.68 -5.91
CA LYS A 175 -10.33 -0.36 -6.23
C LYS A 175 -10.74 -0.22 -7.70
N ASN A 176 -10.06 -0.92 -8.61
CA ASN A 176 -10.38 -0.87 -10.04
C ASN A 176 -11.78 -1.39 -10.37
N VAL A 177 -12.33 -2.30 -9.56
CA VAL A 177 -13.68 -2.86 -9.74
C VAL A 177 -14.77 -1.78 -9.67
N VAL A 178 -14.49 -0.68 -8.96
CA VAL A 178 -15.43 0.43 -8.72
C VAL A 178 -14.97 1.77 -9.32
N SER A 179 -13.72 1.85 -9.80
CA SER A 179 -13.12 3.12 -10.22
C SER A 179 -13.54 3.52 -11.64
N PRO A 180 -13.95 4.77 -11.88
CA PRO A 180 -14.14 5.33 -13.24
C PRO A 180 -12.92 5.16 -14.14
N ARG A 181 -11.71 5.16 -13.55
CA ARG A 181 -10.44 4.90 -14.26
C ARG A 181 -10.40 3.55 -14.97
N PHE A 182 -11.20 2.58 -14.56
CA PHE A 182 -11.34 1.33 -15.31
C PHE A 182 -11.76 1.59 -16.74
N ARG A 183 -12.65 2.58 -16.98
CA ARG A 183 -13.06 3.00 -18.33
C ARG A 183 -11.90 3.59 -19.12
N ASP A 184 -11.05 4.41 -18.50
CA ASP A 184 -9.92 5.05 -19.17
C ASP A 184 -8.88 4.01 -19.67
N VAL A 185 -8.74 2.90 -18.94
CA VAL A 185 -7.77 1.84 -19.25
C VAL A 185 -8.35 0.77 -20.18
N THR A 186 -9.62 0.40 -20.00
CA THR A 186 -10.22 -0.75 -20.68
C THR A 186 -11.24 -0.35 -21.79
N GLY A 187 -11.69 0.90 -21.81
CA GLY A 187 -12.79 1.36 -22.64
C GLY A 187 -14.17 0.88 -22.18
N ARG A 188 -14.27 0.18 -21.05
CA ARG A 188 -15.50 -0.40 -20.48
C ARG A 188 -15.88 0.26 -19.18
N PRO A 189 -17.18 0.27 -18.81
CA PRO A 189 -17.61 0.75 -17.51
C PRO A 189 -16.97 -0.11 -16.39
N PRO A 190 -16.84 0.44 -15.17
CA PRO A 190 -16.40 -0.33 -14.00
C PRO A 190 -17.27 -1.57 -13.80
N PRO A 191 -16.71 -2.71 -13.39
CA PRO A 191 -17.46 -3.95 -13.16
C PRO A 191 -18.61 -3.81 -12.17
N LEU A 192 -18.43 -3.00 -11.13
CA LEU A 192 -19.44 -2.69 -10.12
C LEU A 192 -19.94 -1.27 -10.34
N ASP A 193 -21.20 -1.16 -10.75
CA ASP A 193 -21.91 0.13 -10.85
C ASP A 193 -22.40 0.52 -9.45
N LEU A 194 -21.93 1.65 -8.95
CA LEU A 194 -22.30 2.20 -7.65
C LEU A 194 -23.44 3.24 -7.72
N THR A 195 -24.20 3.32 -8.82
CA THR A 195 -25.35 4.24 -8.92
C THR A 195 -26.41 3.98 -7.84
N PHE A 196 -26.48 2.75 -7.33
CA PHE A 196 -27.34 2.39 -6.19
C PHE A 196 -26.81 2.84 -4.82
N ALA A 197 -25.55 3.27 -4.72
CA ALA A 197 -24.87 3.68 -3.50
C ALA A 197 -23.99 4.92 -3.76
N PRO A 198 -24.59 6.07 -4.09
CA PRO A 198 -23.86 7.27 -4.51
C PRO A 198 -22.87 7.76 -3.45
N ASP A 199 -23.19 7.61 -2.15
CA ASP A 199 -22.29 8.00 -1.05
C ASP A 199 -20.99 7.16 -1.05
N LEU A 200 -21.07 5.88 -1.42
CA LEU A 200 -19.89 5.03 -1.56
C LEU A 200 -19.07 5.44 -2.79
N ALA A 201 -19.72 5.81 -3.89
CA ALA A 201 -19.04 6.28 -5.09
C ALA A 201 -18.24 7.55 -4.83
N VAL A 202 -18.83 8.55 -4.17
CA VAL A 202 -18.14 9.79 -3.79
C VAL A 202 -16.92 9.51 -2.92
N LYS A 203 -17.07 8.70 -1.86
CA LYS A 203 -15.95 8.33 -0.99
C LYS A 203 -14.79 7.69 -1.75
N LEU A 204 -15.06 6.92 -2.79
CA LEU A 204 -14.03 6.24 -3.60
C LEU A 204 -13.34 7.16 -4.61
N GLU A 205 -14.05 8.16 -5.16
CA GLU A 205 -13.49 9.15 -6.09
C GLU A 205 -12.46 10.06 -5.41
N GLU A 206 -12.67 10.40 -4.15
CA GLU A 206 -11.79 11.26 -3.36
C GLU A 206 -10.44 10.63 -3.01
N ILE A 207 -10.26 9.32 -3.24
CA ILE A 207 -9.00 8.65 -2.92
C ILE A 207 -7.96 8.94 -4.01
N PRO A 208 -6.96 9.76 -3.72
CA PRO A 208 -5.91 10.06 -4.67
C PRO A 208 -5.02 8.84 -4.94
N VAL A 209 -4.49 8.74 -6.14
CA VAL A 209 -3.67 7.62 -6.60
C VAL A 209 -2.27 8.09 -7.00
N ASN A 210 -1.24 7.45 -6.44
CA ASN A 210 0.15 7.67 -6.81
C ASN A 210 0.65 6.58 -7.75
N PRO A 211 0.95 6.89 -9.01
CA PRO A 211 1.68 5.98 -9.87
C PRO A 211 3.13 5.83 -9.38
N CYS A 212 3.74 4.70 -9.71
CA CYS A 212 5.13 4.42 -9.38
C CYS A 212 5.74 3.50 -10.45
N PHE A 213 7.02 3.69 -10.74
CA PHE A 213 7.84 2.70 -11.42
C PHE A 213 8.72 1.97 -10.41
N ALA A 214 8.81 0.66 -10.56
CA ALA A 214 9.76 -0.17 -9.83
C ALA A 214 10.88 -0.57 -10.77
N LEU A 215 12.13 -0.24 -10.43
CA LEU A 215 13.33 -0.67 -11.12
C LEU A 215 13.93 -1.87 -10.37
N MET A 216 14.08 -2.97 -11.04
CA MET A 216 14.70 -4.21 -10.54
C MET A 216 16.12 -4.32 -11.10
N LEU A 217 17.10 -4.47 -10.22
CA LEU A 217 18.52 -4.57 -10.52
C LEU A 217 19.09 -5.84 -9.90
N ALA A 218 19.99 -6.51 -10.63
CA ALA A 218 20.84 -7.54 -10.05
C ALA A 218 22.31 -7.22 -10.33
N PHE A 219 23.16 -7.46 -9.33
CA PHE A 219 24.60 -7.24 -9.39
C PHE A 219 25.33 -8.55 -9.10
N SER A 220 26.48 -8.74 -9.74
CA SER A 220 27.36 -9.89 -9.48
C SER A 220 27.98 -9.81 -8.08
N GLU A 221 28.28 -8.60 -7.62
CA GLU A 221 28.94 -8.33 -6.36
C GLU A 221 28.06 -7.46 -5.44
N PRO A 222 28.24 -7.57 -4.11
CA PRO A 222 27.54 -6.72 -3.15
C PRO A 222 27.85 -5.24 -3.31
N LEU A 223 26.85 -4.38 -3.14
CA LEU A 223 27.00 -2.92 -3.11
C LEU A 223 27.55 -2.49 -1.74
N SER A 224 28.84 -2.68 -1.53
CA SER A 224 29.52 -2.44 -0.23
C SER A 224 29.54 -0.98 0.22
N SER A 225 29.34 -0.03 -0.72
CA SER A 225 29.23 1.41 -0.42
C SER A 225 27.92 1.78 0.29
N ILE A 226 26.91 0.88 0.30
CA ILE A 226 25.61 1.11 0.91
C ILE A 226 25.56 0.44 2.29
N PRO A 227 25.56 1.23 3.40
CA PRO A 227 25.65 0.69 4.76
C PRO A 227 24.32 0.12 5.30
N VAL A 228 23.21 0.31 4.58
CA VAL A 228 21.85 -0.10 4.96
C VAL A 228 21.24 -0.99 3.89
N LYS A 229 20.22 -1.78 4.25
CA LYS A 229 19.54 -2.66 3.28
C LYS A 229 18.21 -2.11 2.75
N GLY A 230 17.87 -0.90 3.16
CA GLY A 230 16.78 -0.13 2.58
C GLY A 230 16.87 1.33 3.00
N PHE A 231 16.53 2.25 2.09
CA PHE A 231 16.59 3.68 2.36
C PHE A 231 15.66 4.48 1.45
N SER A 232 15.18 5.61 1.98
CA SER A 232 14.49 6.63 1.21
C SER A 232 15.50 7.62 0.60
N PHE A 233 15.17 8.16 -0.56
CA PHE A 233 15.89 9.30 -1.13
C PHE A 233 15.23 10.60 -0.67
N GLN A 234 16.05 11.52 -0.15
CA GLN A 234 15.66 12.90 0.13
C GLN A 234 16.15 13.76 -1.01
N ASP A 235 15.31 14.70 -1.45
CA ASP A 235 15.62 15.66 -2.51
C ASP A 235 16.00 15.04 -3.88
N SER A 236 15.50 13.85 -4.20
CA SER A 236 15.52 13.31 -5.56
C SER A 236 14.16 13.51 -6.23
N GLU A 237 14.17 13.96 -7.48
CA GLU A 237 12.97 14.10 -8.30
C GLU A 237 12.53 12.76 -8.92
N VAL A 238 13.44 11.81 -9.06
CA VAL A 238 13.22 10.54 -9.75
C VAL A 238 13.02 9.38 -8.80
N LEU A 239 13.87 9.25 -7.76
CA LEU A 239 13.87 8.11 -6.84
C LEU A 239 13.24 8.46 -5.49
N SER A 240 12.42 7.55 -4.96
CA SER A 240 11.82 7.69 -3.63
C SER A 240 12.36 6.67 -2.62
N TRP A 241 12.64 5.45 -3.06
CA TRP A 241 13.02 4.33 -2.19
C TRP A 241 13.94 3.34 -2.89
N ALA A 242 14.86 2.72 -2.13
CA ALA A 242 15.64 1.56 -2.55
C ALA A 242 15.71 0.51 -1.45
N HIS A 243 15.70 -0.78 -1.83
CA HIS A 243 15.94 -1.87 -0.89
C HIS A 243 16.65 -3.06 -1.53
N CYS A 244 17.49 -3.71 -0.73
CA CYS A 244 18.17 -4.94 -1.09
C CYS A 244 17.22 -6.13 -0.89
N ASP A 245 16.59 -6.59 -1.96
CA ASP A 245 15.62 -7.69 -1.89
C ASP A 245 16.28 -9.02 -1.52
N SER A 246 17.52 -9.26 -1.98
CA SER A 246 18.27 -10.48 -1.66
C SER A 246 18.70 -10.59 -0.20
N SER A 247 18.65 -9.49 0.58
CA SER A 247 18.95 -9.51 2.01
C SER A 247 17.81 -10.03 2.90
N LYS A 248 16.62 -10.23 2.30
CA LYS A 248 15.46 -10.73 3.04
C LYS A 248 15.57 -12.23 3.33
N PRO A 249 15.00 -12.72 4.45
CA PRO A 249 14.91 -14.15 4.76
C PRO A 249 14.35 -14.98 3.60
N GLY A 250 14.92 -16.16 3.40
CA GLY A 250 14.47 -17.12 2.36
C GLY A 250 14.82 -16.72 0.93
N ARG A 251 15.69 -15.73 0.72
CA ARG A 251 16.20 -15.37 -0.61
C ARG A 251 17.47 -16.12 -0.97
N SER A 252 17.61 -16.40 -2.29
CA SER A 252 18.87 -16.96 -2.83
C SER A 252 19.99 -15.91 -2.79
N ALA A 253 21.19 -16.33 -2.45
CA ALA A 253 22.40 -15.50 -2.37
C ALA A 253 23.18 -15.40 -3.70
N ASN A 254 22.65 -15.90 -4.81
CA ASN A 254 23.39 -16.03 -6.09
C ASN A 254 23.76 -14.69 -6.75
N SER A 255 23.10 -13.60 -6.36
CA SER A 255 23.36 -12.24 -6.82
C SER A 255 22.77 -11.25 -5.82
N GLU A 256 23.37 -10.07 -5.69
CA GLU A 256 22.75 -9.01 -4.90
C GLU A 256 21.66 -8.33 -5.73
N ARG A 257 20.40 -8.35 -5.24
CA ARG A 257 19.24 -7.81 -5.93
C ARG A 257 18.66 -6.62 -5.19
N TRP A 258 18.48 -5.55 -5.94
CA TRP A 258 17.91 -4.30 -5.45
C TRP A 258 16.62 -3.95 -6.21
N VAL A 259 15.69 -3.37 -5.50
CA VAL A 259 14.49 -2.78 -6.07
C VAL A 259 14.44 -1.31 -5.68
N LEU A 260 14.26 -0.45 -6.68
CA LEU A 260 14.11 0.98 -6.50
C LEU A 260 12.71 1.40 -6.93
N HIS A 261 12.11 2.33 -6.20
CA HIS A 261 10.83 2.94 -6.54
C HIS A 261 11.03 4.40 -6.98
N SER A 262 10.30 4.80 -8.00
CA SER A 262 10.29 6.19 -8.44
C SER A 262 9.45 7.06 -7.51
N THR A 263 9.64 8.37 -7.61
CA THR A 263 8.68 9.35 -7.10
C THR A 263 7.37 9.27 -7.90
N ALA A 264 6.28 9.74 -7.29
CA ALA A 264 4.99 9.81 -7.96
C ALA A 264 4.98 10.89 -9.06
N ASP A 265 5.71 11.99 -8.85
CA ASP A 265 5.80 13.10 -9.80
C ASP A 265 6.53 12.69 -11.08
N TYR A 266 7.65 11.99 -10.95
CA TYR A 266 8.32 11.36 -12.10
C TYR A 266 7.39 10.42 -12.86
N ALA A 267 6.70 9.53 -12.13
CA ALA A 267 5.80 8.58 -12.77
C ALA A 267 4.62 9.27 -13.48
N ARG A 268 4.06 10.36 -12.90
CA ARG A 268 3.01 11.16 -13.56
C ARG A 268 3.52 11.82 -14.85
N THR A 269 4.75 12.36 -14.81
CA THR A 269 5.37 12.97 -15.99
C THR A 269 5.51 11.96 -17.13
N VAL A 270 6.03 10.76 -16.84
CA VAL A 270 6.14 9.70 -17.84
C VAL A 270 4.77 9.27 -18.37
N ILE A 271 3.77 9.10 -17.48
CA ILE A 271 2.41 8.72 -17.88
C ILE A 271 1.73 9.80 -18.73
N ALA A 272 1.94 11.07 -18.42
CA ALA A 272 1.42 12.17 -19.23
C ALA A 272 1.96 12.15 -20.67
N GLN A 273 3.20 11.72 -20.84
CA GLN A 273 3.84 11.59 -22.16
C GLN A 273 3.43 10.31 -22.92
N THR A 274 3.19 9.21 -22.21
CA THR A 274 3.03 7.87 -22.81
C THR A 274 1.60 7.31 -22.72
N GLY A 275 0.73 7.98 -21.99
CA GLY A 275 -0.66 7.56 -21.77
C GLY A 275 -0.84 6.52 -20.66
N LEU A 276 -2.13 6.26 -20.32
CA LEU A 276 -2.53 5.32 -19.26
C LEU A 276 -2.45 3.85 -19.69
N GLN A 277 -2.36 3.57 -20.97
CA GLN A 277 -2.26 2.20 -21.49
C GLN A 277 -0.98 1.50 -21.00
N LYS A 278 -0.93 0.18 -21.19
CA LYS A 278 0.28 -0.59 -20.86
C LYS A 278 1.49 0.05 -21.56
N PRO A 279 2.57 0.43 -20.83
CA PRO A 279 3.71 1.08 -21.43
C PRO A 279 4.41 0.14 -22.41
N SER A 280 4.93 0.72 -23.49
CA SER A 280 5.76 -0.02 -24.44
C SER A 280 7.07 -0.51 -23.79
N GLU A 281 7.69 -1.51 -24.38
CA GLU A 281 9.00 -1.99 -23.94
C GLU A 281 10.07 -0.89 -24.04
N ALA A 282 10.00 -0.08 -25.09
CA ALA A 282 10.90 1.08 -25.26
C ALA A 282 10.73 2.10 -24.11
N THR A 283 9.49 2.41 -23.72
CA THR A 283 9.22 3.28 -22.55
C THR A 283 9.81 2.68 -21.27
N LEU A 284 9.62 1.38 -21.02
CA LEU A 284 10.15 0.74 -19.81
C LEU A 284 11.68 0.67 -19.82
N LYS A 285 12.32 0.49 -20.97
CA LYS A 285 13.78 0.56 -21.10
C LYS A 285 14.30 1.96 -20.81
N LYS A 286 13.66 3.00 -21.34
CA LYS A 286 14.01 4.40 -21.06
C LYS A 286 13.89 4.72 -19.57
N VAL A 287 12.77 4.36 -18.94
CA VAL A 287 12.55 4.55 -17.48
C VAL A 287 13.62 3.80 -16.67
N ALA A 288 13.95 2.56 -17.07
CA ALA A 288 14.99 1.79 -16.38
C ALA A 288 16.36 2.46 -16.47
N GLU A 289 16.67 3.09 -17.60
CA GLU A 289 17.90 3.84 -17.79
C GLU A 289 17.92 5.09 -16.93
N GLU A 290 16.89 5.92 -17.00
CA GLU A 290 16.79 7.18 -16.25
C GLU A 290 16.87 6.96 -14.73
N MET A 291 16.11 5.98 -14.20
CA MET A 291 16.16 5.64 -12.77
C MET A 291 17.53 5.07 -12.36
N PHE A 292 18.19 4.32 -13.24
CA PHE A 292 19.52 3.79 -12.95
C PHE A 292 20.58 4.88 -12.96
N GLN A 293 20.54 5.79 -13.92
CA GLN A 293 21.44 6.96 -14.00
C GLN A 293 21.30 7.83 -12.75
N GLU A 294 20.07 8.08 -12.29
CA GLU A 294 19.85 8.81 -11.03
C GLU A 294 20.48 8.07 -9.85
N PHE A 295 20.36 6.74 -9.79
CA PHE A 295 20.98 5.94 -8.74
C PHE A 295 22.51 6.02 -8.79
N GLN A 296 23.13 5.99 -9.95
CA GLN A 296 24.57 6.21 -10.11
C GLN A 296 24.98 7.64 -9.77
N GLY A 297 24.15 8.63 -10.10
CA GLY A 297 24.36 10.06 -9.81
C GLY A 297 24.42 10.43 -8.34
N THR A 298 23.97 9.52 -7.44
CA THR A 298 24.10 9.69 -5.98
C THR A 298 25.56 9.82 -5.53
N GLY A 299 26.53 9.35 -6.31
CA GLY A 299 27.93 9.28 -5.93
C GLY A 299 28.30 8.05 -5.10
N LEU A 300 27.35 7.17 -4.83
CA LEU A 300 27.62 5.82 -4.35
C LEU A 300 28.31 5.01 -5.47
N SER A 301 29.24 4.12 -5.10
CA SER A 301 29.91 3.25 -6.09
C SER A 301 28.94 2.18 -6.60
N ILE A 302 28.10 2.53 -7.58
CA ILE A 302 27.11 1.62 -8.18
C ILE A 302 27.68 1.09 -9.50
N PRO A 303 28.06 -0.21 -9.58
CA PRO A 303 28.55 -0.82 -10.81
C PRO A 303 27.42 -1.02 -11.82
N LEU A 304 27.77 -1.43 -13.04
CA LEU A 304 26.78 -1.87 -14.02
C LEU A 304 26.10 -3.16 -13.54
N PRO A 305 24.75 -3.21 -13.56
CA PRO A 305 24.03 -4.40 -13.18
C PRO A 305 24.08 -5.47 -14.27
N ILE A 306 24.10 -6.74 -13.87
CA ILE A 306 23.93 -7.89 -14.78
C ILE A 306 22.48 -8.08 -15.24
N PHE A 307 21.54 -7.42 -14.57
CA PHE A 307 20.13 -7.41 -14.94
C PHE A 307 19.50 -6.07 -14.55
N ARG A 308 18.68 -5.51 -15.46
CA ARG A 308 17.96 -4.26 -15.26
C ARG A 308 16.61 -4.27 -15.97
N LYS A 309 15.52 -4.04 -15.22
CA LYS A 309 14.18 -3.99 -15.78
C LYS A 309 13.25 -3.11 -14.97
N ALA A 310 12.50 -2.24 -15.63
CA ALA A 310 11.45 -1.45 -14.99
C ALA A 310 10.07 -2.12 -15.12
N HIS A 311 9.22 -1.84 -14.14
CA HIS A 311 7.82 -2.21 -14.12
C HIS A 311 6.98 -1.00 -13.70
N ARG A 312 5.84 -0.74 -14.38
CA ARG A 312 4.91 0.30 -13.98
C ARG A 312 3.82 -0.27 -13.08
N TRP A 313 3.72 0.27 -11.89
CA TRP A 313 2.52 0.15 -11.06
C TRP A 313 1.51 1.19 -11.53
N GLY A 314 0.64 0.79 -12.46
CA GLY A 314 -0.22 1.71 -13.21
C GLY A 314 -1.54 2.06 -12.54
N MET A 315 -1.98 1.25 -11.59
CA MET A 315 -3.26 1.47 -10.91
C MET A 315 -3.08 1.18 -9.43
N GLY A 316 -3.31 2.18 -8.58
CA GLY A 316 -3.53 1.90 -7.18
C GLY A 316 -2.52 2.39 -6.16
N PHE A 317 -1.90 3.55 -6.39
CA PHE A 317 -1.15 4.21 -5.32
C PHE A 317 -1.78 5.55 -5.00
N SER A 318 -2.00 5.84 -3.74
CA SER A 318 -2.57 7.09 -3.27
C SER A 318 -1.47 8.07 -2.86
N LEU A 319 -1.79 9.38 -2.87
CA LEU A 319 -0.83 10.45 -2.59
C LEU A 319 -0.40 10.44 -1.12
N GLU A 320 0.92 10.38 -0.87
CA GLU A 320 1.46 11.00 0.33
C GLU A 320 1.41 12.52 0.18
N LEU A 321 0.91 13.22 1.19
CA LEU A 321 1.15 14.65 1.33
C LEU A 321 2.65 14.82 1.65
N THR A 322 3.48 14.89 0.61
CA THR A 322 4.88 15.30 0.79
C THR A 322 4.87 16.78 1.13
N TRP A 323 5.04 17.08 2.40
CA TRP A 323 5.26 18.43 2.84
C TRP A 323 6.67 18.89 2.41
N LYS A 324 6.75 19.78 1.41
CA LYS A 324 8.02 20.43 1.03
C LYS A 324 8.26 21.60 1.98
N PRO A 325 9.51 21.88 2.42
CA PRO A 325 9.85 23.00 3.31
C PRO A 325 9.36 24.39 2.83
N LYS A 326 9.09 24.56 1.53
CA LYS A 326 8.49 25.78 0.98
C LYS A 326 7.11 26.13 1.56
N THR A 327 6.38 25.14 2.11
CA THR A 327 5.08 25.34 2.73
C THR A 327 5.18 25.98 4.12
N LEU A 328 6.31 25.81 4.83
CA LEU A 328 6.54 26.51 6.11
C LEU A 328 6.61 28.01 5.95
N LYS A 329 7.32 28.47 4.92
CA LYS A 329 7.43 29.90 4.64
C LYS A 329 6.08 30.48 4.22
N TRP A 330 5.31 29.73 3.43
CA TRP A 330 3.96 30.11 3.04
C TRP A 330 2.97 30.13 4.22
N ALA A 331 3.04 29.14 5.14
CA ALA A 331 2.18 29.08 6.33
C ALA A 331 2.52 30.19 7.33
N ALA A 332 3.79 30.58 7.45
CA ALA A 332 4.21 31.71 8.26
C ALA A 332 3.79 33.07 7.66
N GLU A 333 3.76 33.19 6.33
CA GLU A 333 3.36 34.40 5.61
C GLU A 333 1.84 34.55 5.44
N ASN A 334 1.05 33.46 5.63
CA ASN A 334 -0.40 33.40 5.41
C ASN A 334 -1.14 32.72 6.55
N PRO A 335 -1.25 33.36 7.73
CA PRO A 335 -1.90 32.73 8.87
C PRO A 335 -3.40 32.55 8.65
N LEU A 336 -3.86 31.28 8.65
CA LEU A 336 -5.20 30.73 8.93
C LEU A 336 -6.46 31.38 8.29
N LYS A 337 -6.37 32.36 7.42
CA LYS A 337 -7.59 33.00 6.86
C LYS A 337 -8.35 32.17 5.81
N HIS A 338 -7.73 31.13 5.23
CA HIS A 338 -8.28 30.43 4.08
C HIS A 338 -8.37 28.88 4.17
N GLN A 339 -8.30 28.29 5.38
CA GLN A 339 -8.45 26.85 5.53
C GLN A 339 -9.42 26.46 6.67
N PRO A 340 -10.72 26.41 6.41
CA PRO A 340 -11.75 26.10 7.43
C PRO A 340 -11.58 24.74 8.12
N TRP A 341 -10.96 23.77 7.46
CA TRP A 341 -10.76 22.40 7.97
C TRP A 341 -9.66 22.29 9.03
N LEU A 342 -8.68 23.18 9.04
CA LEU A 342 -7.69 23.28 10.11
C LEU A 342 -8.33 23.77 11.42
N ARG A 343 -9.30 24.68 11.33
CA ARG A 343 -9.96 25.29 12.50
C ARG A 343 -10.74 24.28 13.34
N ASN A 344 -11.37 23.28 12.73
CA ASN A 344 -12.18 22.28 13.45
C ASN A 344 -11.35 21.21 14.16
N ARG A 345 -10.09 20.98 13.75
CA ARG A 345 -9.22 19.96 14.36
C ARG A 345 -8.56 20.42 15.66
N TYR A 346 -8.43 21.74 15.85
CA TYR A 346 -7.71 22.34 16.99
C TYR A 346 -8.62 22.83 18.11
N MET A 347 -9.93 22.92 17.89
CA MET A 347 -10.89 23.36 18.92
C MET A 347 -11.20 22.30 19.99
N THR A 348 -10.69 21.06 19.86
CA THR A 348 -11.01 19.95 20.78
C THR A 348 -9.93 19.67 21.84
N LEU A 349 -8.77 20.34 21.76
CA LEU A 349 -7.73 20.23 22.80
C LEU A 349 -7.96 21.30 23.88
N LYS A 350 -8.36 20.89 25.07
CA LYS A 350 -8.51 21.79 26.20
C LYS A 350 -7.13 22.25 26.70
N PHE A 351 -7.03 23.53 27.05
CA PHE A 351 -5.84 24.20 27.57
C PHE A 351 -5.15 23.46 28.73
N GLU A 352 -5.91 22.70 29.50
CA GLU A 352 -5.43 21.93 30.66
C GLU A 352 -4.60 20.69 30.25
N ASP A 353 -4.84 20.11 29.06
CA ASP A 353 -4.12 18.93 28.60
C ASP A 353 -2.71 19.30 28.09
N ILE A 354 -2.54 20.51 27.59
CA ILE A 354 -1.24 21.02 27.12
C ILE A 354 -0.30 21.33 28.29
N GLN A 355 -0.83 21.81 29.39
CA GLN A 355 -0.03 22.13 30.61
C GLN A 355 0.51 20.87 31.31
N ARG A 356 -0.20 19.74 31.27
CA ARG A 356 0.22 18.49 31.93
C ARG A 356 1.34 17.78 31.20
N GLN A 357 1.50 17.96 29.91
CA GLN A 357 2.60 17.33 29.13
C GLN A 357 3.93 18.10 29.24
N LYS A 358 3.94 19.37 29.68
CA LYS A 358 5.15 20.19 29.80
C LYS A 358 6.13 19.77 30.91
N PHE A 359 5.72 18.93 31.85
CA PHE A 359 6.56 18.58 33.02
C PHE A 359 7.45 17.34 32.83
N VAL A 360 7.54 16.74 31.65
CA VAL A 360 8.23 15.46 31.43
C VAL A 360 9.47 15.55 30.52
N HIS A 361 9.80 16.71 29.93
CA HIS A 361 11.02 16.82 29.11
C HIS A 361 11.95 17.92 29.61
N ASP A 362 13.05 17.48 30.24
CA ASP A 362 14.18 18.27 30.67
C ASP A 362 14.91 18.94 29.47
N GLY A 363 15.17 20.25 29.59
CA GLY A 363 16.21 20.88 28.78
C GLY A 363 15.89 22.22 28.12
N PHE A 364 14.79 22.91 28.45
CA PHE A 364 14.58 24.27 27.92
C PHE A 364 14.78 25.33 29.00
N ASP A 365 15.72 26.24 28.73
CA ASP A 365 16.03 27.38 29.61
C ASP A 365 14.92 28.41 29.54
N SER A 366 14.36 28.78 30.73
CA SER A 366 13.27 29.74 30.90
C SER A 366 13.56 31.16 30.34
N GLY A 367 14.80 31.43 29.95
CA GLY A 367 15.23 32.71 29.39
C GLY A 367 14.85 32.92 27.90
N GLN A 368 14.49 31.88 27.17
CA GLN A 368 14.17 32.00 25.72
C GLN A 368 12.67 32.21 25.44
N LEU A 369 11.82 32.14 26.45
CA LEU A 369 10.35 32.31 26.29
C LEU A 369 9.89 33.78 26.16
N SER A 370 10.78 34.74 26.34
CA SER A 370 10.41 36.18 26.28
C SER A 370 10.30 36.76 24.87
N SER A 371 10.58 36.00 23.82
CA SER A 371 10.52 36.45 22.42
C SER A 371 9.25 36.05 21.66
N PHE A 372 8.35 35.25 22.26
CA PHE A 372 7.08 34.86 21.64
C PHE A 372 5.93 35.71 22.20
N THR A 373 5.28 36.46 21.31
CA THR A 373 4.29 37.47 21.68
C THR A 373 2.86 36.95 21.86
N THR A 374 2.56 35.68 21.50
CA THR A 374 1.23 35.08 21.70
C THR A 374 1.27 33.59 21.98
N VAL A 375 0.31 33.09 22.76
CA VAL A 375 0.14 31.65 23.08
C VAL A 375 -0.16 30.80 21.85
N SER A 376 -0.67 31.40 20.76
CA SER A 376 -0.94 30.75 19.49
C SER A 376 0.33 30.34 18.75
N ASP A 377 1.43 31.09 18.92
CA ASP A 377 2.68 30.82 18.18
C ASP A 377 3.43 29.60 18.76
N VAL A 378 3.38 29.42 20.08
CA VAL A 378 3.99 28.26 20.75
C VAL A 378 3.21 26.98 20.43
N ALA A 379 1.89 27.00 20.45
CA ALA A 379 1.05 25.86 20.08
C ALA A 379 1.23 25.47 18.60
N LEU A 380 1.41 26.44 17.71
CA LEU A 380 1.64 26.19 16.29
C LEU A 380 3.02 25.54 16.04
N VAL A 381 4.05 25.95 16.77
CA VAL A 381 5.40 25.36 16.65
C VAL A 381 5.42 23.92 17.17
N GLU A 382 4.75 23.62 18.30
CA GLU A 382 4.71 22.27 18.82
C GLU A 382 3.87 21.32 17.94
N ILE A 383 2.76 21.79 17.37
CA ILE A 383 1.94 21.00 16.43
C ILE A 383 2.68 20.76 15.12
N VAL A 384 3.39 21.75 14.62
CA VAL A 384 4.23 21.62 13.43
C VAL A 384 5.40 20.66 13.67
N GLN A 385 6.00 20.67 14.88
CA GLN A 385 7.04 19.71 15.23
C GLN A 385 6.53 18.28 15.41
N LEU A 386 5.33 18.09 15.98
CA LEU A 386 4.68 16.77 16.07
C LEU A 386 4.32 16.21 14.70
N ASP A 387 3.79 17.03 13.79
CA ASP A 387 3.52 16.61 12.42
C ASP A 387 4.83 16.35 11.63
N ILE A 388 5.91 17.07 11.91
CA ILE A 388 7.24 16.80 11.34
C ILE A 388 7.81 15.47 11.85
N VAL A 389 7.68 15.16 13.12
CA VAL A 389 8.14 13.88 13.71
C VAL A 389 7.32 12.71 13.16
N MET A 390 6.01 12.88 12.99
CA MET A 390 5.13 11.84 12.41
C MET A 390 5.36 11.68 10.89
N ALA A 391 5.73 12.75 10.17
CA ALA A 391 6.05 12.70 8.74
C ALA A 391 7.44 12.12 8.44
N HIS A 392 8.32 12.01 9.44
CA HIS A 392 9.68 11.49 9.28
C HIS A 392 9.82 10.00 9.63
N HIS A 393 8.72 9.25 9.79
CA HIS A 393 8.81 7.81 9.98
C HIS A 393 9.25 7.16 8.64
N PRO A 394 10.47 6.60 8.54
CA PRO A 394 11.01 6.04 7.28
C PRO A 394 10.21 4.89 6.72
N THR A 395 9.33 4.28 7.52
CA THR A 395 8.47 3.17 7.13
C THR A 395 7.33 3.56 6.18
N GLN A 396 7.04 4.85 6.00
CA GLN A 396 5.92 5.31 5.16
C GLN A 396 6.36 5.85 3.79
N ARG A 397 7.64 6.14 3.56
CA ARG A 397 8.10 6.86 2.36
C ARG A 397 8.45 6.00 1.16
N GLY A 398 8.59 4.71 1.29
CA GLY A 398 9.05 3.84 0.21
C GLY A 398 8.02 2.87 -0.34
N SER A 399 6.84 2.81 0.26
CA SER A 399 5.83 1.85 -0.16
C SER A 399 4.88 2.48 -1.16
N ALA A 400 4.65 1.75 -2.22
CA ALA A 400 3.64 2.02 -3.22
C ALA A 400 2.21 1.87 -2.65
N PHE A 401 1.85 2.66 -1.62
CA PHE A 401 0.60 2.53 -0.87
C PHE A 401 -0.29 3.77 -1.00
N PRO A 402 -1.62 3.64 -0.80
CA PRO A 402 -2.54 4.77 -0.79
C PRO A 402 -2.17 5.80 0.30
N ALA A 403 -2.44 7.08 0.08
CA ALA A 403 -2.07 8.16 1.00
C ALA A 403 -3.21 8.66 1.90
N ALA A 404 -4.43 8.20 1.69
CA ALA A 404 -5.57 8.62 2.49
C ALA A 404 -6.50 7.46 2.82
N SER A 405 -7.13 7.51 4.00
CA SER A 405 -8.21 6.61 4.41
C SER A 405 -9.55 7.31 4.30
N ILE A 406 -10.59 6.55 3.95
CA ILE A 406 -11.95 7.08 3.71
C ILE A 406 -12.65 7.46 5.02
N ALA A 407 -12.42 6.74 6.11
CA ALA A 407 -13.02 7.05 7.41
C ALA A 407 -12.21 6.46 8.55
N LYS A 408 -12.17 7.17 9.71
CA LYS A 408 -11.50 6.68 10.91
C LYS A 408 -12.26 5.55 11.64
N GLU A 409 -13.54 5.38 11.35
CA GLU A 409 -14.46 4.51 12.11
C GLU A 409 -14.87 3.26 11.31
N GLU A 410 -14.94 3.31 9.99
CA GLU A 410 -15.33 2.18 9.15
C GLU A 410 -14.10 1.61 8.42
N ARG A 411 -13.72 0.38 8.75
CA ARG A 411 -12.56 -0.29 8.15
C ARG A 411 -12.82 -0.85 6.74
N CYS A 412 -14.09 -0.94 6.32
CA CYS A 412 -14.51 -1.22 4.94
C CYS A 412 -15.77 -0.43 4.60
N LEU A 413 -16.01 -0.17 3.31
CA LEU A 413 -17.29 0.36 2.85
C LEU A 413 -18.29 -0.78 2.75
N TRP A 414 -19.53 -0.54 3.19
CA TRP A 414 -20.51 -1.58 3.39
C TRP A 414 -21.92 -1.21 2.94
N ASP A 415 -22.54 -2.06 2.13
CA ASP A 415 -23.96 -2.04 1.83
C ASP A 415 -24.63 -3.29 2.44
N VAL A 416 -25.34 -3.07 3.55
CA VAL A 416 -26.00 -4.12 4.31
C VAL A 416 -27.11 -4.82 3.50
N LYS A 417 -27.89 -4.03 2.74
CA LYS A 417 -29.04 -4.53 1.96
C LYS A 417 -28.57 -5.55 0.92
N ARG A 418 -27.49 -5.22 0.21
CA ARG A 418 -26.96 -6.05 -0.88
C ARG A 418 -25.81 -6.95 -0.45
N ARG A 419 -25.41 -6.91 0.81
CA ARG A 419 -24.28 -7.71 1.33
C ARG A 419 -23.01 -7.50 0.47
N LEU A 420 -22.71 -6.24 0.24
CA LEU A 420 -21.54 -5.80 -0.51
C LEU A 420 -20.52 -5.17 0.42
N ALA A 421 -19.29 -5.67 0.40
CA ALA A 421 -18.15 -5.03 1.04
C ALA A 421 -17.16 -4.51 -0.02
N ILE A 422 -16.64 -3.30 0.19
CA ILE A 422 -15.50 -2.77 -0.57
C ILE A 422 -14.38 -2.57 0.44
N CYS A 423 -13.26 -3.26 0.26
CA CYS A 423 -12.16 -3.29 1.22
C CYS A 423 -10.81 -3.08 0.54
N GLY A 424 -9.85 -2.63 1.31
CA GLY A 424 -8.49 -2.35 0.86
C GLY A 424 -7.77 -1.42 1.82
N ASP A 425 -6.48 -1.22 1.62
CA ASP A 425 -5.66 -0.30 2.41
C ASP A 425 -6.20 1.15 2.36
N PHE A 426 -6.86 1.53 1.28
CA PHE A 426 -7.51 2.83 1.12
C PHE A 426 -8.69 3.06 2.09
N CYS A 427 -9.19 2.03 2.74
CA CYS A 427 -10.26 2.16 3.74
C CYS A 427 -9.71 2.48 5.14
N VAL A 428 -8.51 2.03 5.48
CA VAL A 428 -7.96 2.13 6.85
C VAL A 428 -6.68 2.97 6.88
N SER A 429 -5.63 2.49 6.27
CA SER A 429 -4.33 3.15 6.17
C SER A 429 -3.55 2.59 4.98
N PRO A 430 -2.71 3.42 4.32
CA PRO A 430 -2.04 3.07 3.08
C PRO A 430 -0.87 2.09 3.30
N ASN A 431 -1.10 0.96 3.91
CA ASN A 431 -0.09 -0.04 4.21
C ASN A 431 -0.69 -1.47 4.27
N VAL A 432 0.17 -2.48 4.44
CA VAL A 432 -0.24 -3.88 4.51
C VAL A 432 -1.14 -4.15 5.71
N GLU A 433 -0.84 -3.55 6.87
CA GLU A 433 -1.67 -3.67 8.07
C GLU A 433 -3.10 -3.14 7.85
N GLY A 434 -3.22 -1.95 7.25
CA GLY A 434 -4.52 -1.37 6.90
C GLY A 434 -5.32 -2.24 5.93
N ALA A 435 -4.65 -2.85 4.95
CA ALA A 435 -5.28 -3.78 4.03
C ALA A 435 -5.78 -5.05 4.73
N ILE A 436 -5.01 -5.60 5.69
CA ILE A 436 -5.41 -6.75 6.51
C ILE A 436 -6.63 -6.39 7.35
N LEU A 437 -6.59 -5.28 8.09
CA LEU A 437 -7.70 -4.82 8.91
C LEU A 437 -8.98 -4.63 8.10
N SER A 438 -8.87 -4.04 6.91
CA SER A 438 -10.01 -3.85 6.03
C SER A 438 -10.60 -5.18 5.54
N GLY A 439 -9.75 -6.16 5.23
CA GLY A 439 -10.19 -7.49 4.83
C GLY A 439 -10.88 -8.27 5.96
N LEU A 440 -10.38 -8.16 7.19
CA LEU A 440 -10.98 -8.75 8.39
C LEU A 440 -12.37 -8.16 8.68
N ASP A 441 -12.51 -6.83 8.61
CA ASP A 441 -13.78 -6.14 8.86
C ASP A 441 -14.84 -6.52 7.81
N ALA A 442 -14.45 -6.58 6.52
CA ALA A 442 -15.33 -7.04 5.45
C ALA A 442 -15.82 -8.49 5.66
N ALA A 443 -14.91 -9.37 6.09
CA ALA A 443 -15.28 -10.76 6.41
C ALA A 443 -16.20 -10.86 7.62
N SER A 444 -15.95 -10.08 8.69
CA SER A 444 -16.79 -10.07 9.89
C SER A 444 -18.22 -9.66 9.58
N LYS A 445 -18.42 -8.54 8.88
CA LYS A 445 -19.73 -8.03 8.48
C LYS A 445 -20.51 -9.00 7.60
N LEU A 446 -19.84 -9.63 6.64
CA LEU A 446 -20.49 -10.67 5.81
C LEU A 446 -20.82 -11.92 6.60
N THR A 447 -19.95 -12.38 7.50
CA THR A 447 -20.20 -13.56 8.33
C THR A 447 -21.41 -13.34 9.22
N GLU A 448 -21.51 -12.20 9.88
CA GLU A 448 -22.63 -11.85 10.76
C GLU A 448 -23.97 -11.96 10.03
N ILE A 449 -24.10 -11.38 8.85
CA ILE A 449 -25.35 -11.39 8.09
C ILE A 449 -25.63 -12.74 7.46
N LEU A 450 -24.62 -13.42 6.90
CA LEU A 450 -24.82 -14.68 6.20
C LEU A 450 -25.05 -15.85 7.15
N SER A 451 -24.65 -15.75 8.42
CA SER A 451 -24.97 -16.75 9.46
C SER A 451 -26.43 -16.71 9.90
N CYS A 452 -27.14 -15.62 9.61
CA CYS A 452 -28.56 -15.45 9.91
C CYS A 452 -29.49 -15.88 8.76
N LEU A 453 -28.96 -16.27 7.59
CA LEU A 453 -29.69 -16.74 6.42
C LEU A 453 -29.72 -18.28 6.38
#